data_fce99f47545bf522abe7befec87e29c5
#
_entry.id   fce99f47545bf522abe7befec87e29c5
#
_cell.length_a   1.000
_cell.length_b   1.000
_cell.length_c   1.000
_cell.angle_alpha   90.00
_cell.angle_beta   90.00
_cell.angle_gamma   90.00
#
_symmetry.space_group_name_H-M   'P 1'
#
loop_
_entity.id
_entity.type
_entity.pdbx_description
1 polymer ?
#
loop_
_entity_poly.entity_id
_entity_poly.type
_entity_poly.pdbx_seq_one_letter_code
_entity_poly.pdbx_strand_id
1 'polypeptide(L)'
;NKTYVSVVSDIMSLVLLKSPADMGADVALGSTQRFGIPMGFGGPHAAYFAFSDKAKRSAPGRIIGVSKDSQGNTALRMALQTREQHIRREKANSNICTSQVLLANLAGMYAVYHGPGGVKRIATRIHAFATAFAEVKKNGNDSNLNVVHDQFFDSVVVDCGSEKLASQIFQNADN
;
A
#
# COMPACT_ATOMS: atom_id res chain seq x y z
N ASN A 1 5.70 9.04 27.82
CA ASN A 1 5.60 7.87 26.94
C ASN A 1 5.51 8.37 25.50
N LYS A 2 6.47 7.97 24.65
CA LYS A 2 6.41 8.25 23.20
C LYS A 2 5.66 7.11 22.56
N THR A 3 4.40 7.31 22.26
CA THR A 3 3.62 6.39 21.44
C THR A 3 3.81 6.75 19.98
N TYR A 4 4.09 5.76 19.13
CA TYR A 4 4.11 5.92 17.67
C TYR A 4 2.75 5.55 17.09
N VAL A 5 2.29 6.35 16.14
CA VAL A 5 1.08 6.08 15.35
C VAL A 5 1.51 5.49 14.02
N SER A 6 1.08 4.25 13.76
CA SER A 6 1.33 3.55 12.49
C SER A 6 0.01 3.41 11.73
N VAL A 7 0.02 3.74 10.45
CA VAL A 7 -1.13 3.62 9.54
C VAL A 7 -0.81 2.58 8.47
N VAL A 8 -1.65 1.56 8.37
CA VAL A 8 -1.64 0.60 7.27
C VAL A 8 -2.70 1.03 6.27
N SER A 9 -2.31 1.30 5.04
CA SER A 9 -3.23 1.83 4.04
C SER A 9 -2.91 1.33 2.63
N ASP A 10 -3.95 1.29 1.81
CA ASP A 10 -3.84 1.02 0.38
C ASP A 10 -3.17 2.20 -0.32
N ILE A 11 -2.08 1.93 -1.02
CA ILE A 11 -1.31 2.97 -1.74
C ILE A 11 -2.16 3.70 -2.78
N MET A 12 -3.14 3.04 -3.41
CA MET A 12 -4.00 3.67 -4.42
C MET A 12 -5.00 4.63 -3.77
N SER A 13 -5.49 4.32 -2.57
CA SER A 13 -6.37 5.23 -1.82
C SER A 13 -5.64 6.52 -1.42
N LEU A 14 -4.35 6.41 -1.07
CA LEU A 14 -3.52 7.56 -0.68
C LEU A 14 -3.31 8.58 -1.81
N VAL A 15 -3.58 8.21 -3.06
CA VAL A 15 -3.54 9.14 -4.19
C VAL A 15 -4.67 10.20 -4.10
N LEU A 16 -5.78 9.86 -3.46
CA LEU A 16 -6.95 10.73 -3.30
C LEU A 16 -7.07 11.32 -1.89
N LEU A 17 -6.49 10.65 -0.91
CA LEU A 17 -6.58 11.04 0.50
C LEU A 17 -5.41 11.92 0.91
N LYS A 18 -5.58 12.61 2.03
CA LYS A 18 -4.50 13.30 2.72
C LYS A 18 -3.44 12.28 3.16
N SER A 19 -2.16 12.65 3.06
CA SER A 19 -1.09 11.72 3.44
C SER A 19 -1.16 11.37 4.94
N PRO A 20 -0.78 10.14 5.33
CA PRO A 20 -0.73 9.75 6.74
C PRO A 20 0.15 10.67 7.59
N ALA A 21 1.26 11.16 7.04
CA ALA A 21 2.15 12.10 7.72
C ALA A 21 1.45 13.43 8.04
N ASP A 22 0.67 13.98 7.08
CA ASP A 22 -0.12 15.21 7.28
C ASP A 22 -1.28 15.02 8.26
N MET A 23 -1.68 13.76 8.51
CA MET A 23 -2.66 13.39 9.54
C MET A 23 -2.01 13.09 10.90
N GLY A 24 -0.68 13.21 11.02
CA GLY A 24 0.06 13.03 12.26
C GLY A 24 0.61 11.62 12.50
N ALA A 25 0.59 10.75 11.51
CA ALA A 25 1.20 9.42 11.62
C ALA A 25 2.73 9.49 11.61
N ASP A 26 3.38 8.64 12.41
CA ASP A 26 4.83 8.49 12.43
C ASP A 26 5.32 7.47 11.42
N VAL A 27 4.47 6.48 11.08
CA VAL A 27 4.77 5.38 10.15
C VAL A 27 3.57 5.16 9.24
N ALA A 28 3.83 4.96 7.96
CA ALA A 28 2.84 4.52 6.98
C ALA A 28 3.40 3.32 6.20
N LEU A 29 2.61 2.28 6.05
CA LEU A 29 3.00 1.07 5.34
C LEU A 29 1.82 0.43 4.61
N GLY A 30 2.11 -0.40 3.63
CA GLY A 30 1.11 -1.12 2.86
C GLY A 30 1.69 -1.81 1.63
N SER A 31 0.85 -2.57 0.94
CA SER A 31 1.23 -3.23 -0.30
C SER A 31 1.33 -2.24 -1.46
N THR A 32 2.29 -2.45 -2.36
CA THR A 32 2.39 -1.77 -3.65
C THR A 32 1.89 -2.61 -4.82
N GLN A 33 1.26 -3.75 -4.57
CA GLN A 33 0.79 -4.67 -5.62
C GLN A 33 -0.12 -3.97 -6.64
N ARG A 34 -0.93 -3.01 -6.21
CA ARG A 34 -1.82 -2.23 -7.07
C ARG A 34 -1.10 -1.32 -8.07
N PHE A 35 0.21 -1.16 -7.92
CA PHE A 35 1.05 -0.43 -8.86
C PHE A 35 1.65 -1.38 -9.91
N GLY A 36 0.77 -2.07 -10.65
CA GLY A 36 1.12 -2.85 -11.83
C GLY A 36 1.74 -4.24 -11.56
N ILE A 37 1.66 -4.76 -10.34
CA ILE A 37 2.18 -6.08 -10.01
C ILE A 37 1.06 -7.11 -10.13
N PRO A 38 1.22 -8.17 -10.97
CA PRO A 38 0.21 -9.21 -11.08
C PRO A 38 0.06 -10.02 -9.79
N MET A 39 -1.11 -10.60 -9.57
CA MET A 39 -1.38 -11.40 -8.38
C MET A 39 -0.53 -12.68 -8.30
N GLY A 40 -0.16 -13.27 -9.46
CA GLY A 40 0.80 -14.36 -9.55
C GLY A 40 0.45 -15.59 -8.71
N PHE A 41 -0.83 -15.91 -8.56
CA PHE A 41 -1.32 -17.03 -7.73
C PHE A 41 -0.84 -16.97 -6.26
N GLY A 42 -0.81 -15.78 -5.67
CA GLY A 42 -0.28 -15.56 -4.32
C GLY A 42 1.25 -15.45 -4.28
N GLY A 43 1.88 -15.17 -5.41
CA GLY A 43 3.31 -14.96 -5.52
C GLY A 43 3.81 -13.72 -4.76
N PRO A 44 5.12 -13.45 -4.80
CA PRO A 44 5.70 -12.35 -4.05
C PRO A 44 5.16 -11.00 -4.54
N HIS A 45 5.07 -10.05 -3.62
CA HIS A 45 4.67 -8.66 -3.90
C HIS A 45 5.55 -7.69 -3.12
N ALA A 46 5.64 -6.45 -3.59
CA ALA A 46 6.36 -5.39 -2.91
C ALA A 46 5.43 -4.60 -1.98
N ALA A 47 6.05 -3.85 -1.09
CA ALA A 47 5.36 -2.99 -0.14
C ALA A 47 6.07 -1.63 -0.06
N TYR A 48 5.38 -0.64 0.44
CA TYR A 48 5.99 0.61 0.87
C TYR A 48 6.07 0.67 2.40
N PHE A 49 7.10 1.32 2.88
CA PHE A 49 7.32 1.58 4.30
C PHE A 49 7.93 2.97 4.43
N ALA A 50 7.13 3.90 4.91
CA ALA A 50 7.53 5.30 5.12
C ALA A 50 7.48 5.61 6.61
N PHE A 51 8.44 6.40 7.09
CA PHE A 51 8.54 6.74 8.50
C PHE A 51 9.13 8.14 8.70
N SER A 52 8.81 8.74 9.84
CA SER A 52 9.37 10.02 10.24
C SER A 52 10.84 9.90 10.61
N ASP A 53 11.58 11.00 10.53
CA ASP A 53 12.99 11.06 10.94
C ASP A 53 13.26 10.54 12.35
N LYS A 54 12.29 10.64 13.25
CA LYS A 54 12.39 10.12 14.62
C LYS A 54 12.58 8.60 14.66
N ALA A 55 11.97 7.87 13.72
CA ALA A 55 11.99 6.41 13.65
C ALA A 55 13.16 5.85 12.84
N LYS A 56 13.91 6.67 12.08
CA LYS A 56 14.92 6.21 11.11
C LYS A 56 16.00 5.30 11.68
N ARG A 57 16.38 5.47 12.96
CA ARG A 57 17.39 4.62 13.61
C ARG A 57 16.84 3.27 14.08
N SER A 58 15.53 3.18 14.26
CA SER A 58 14.82 1.97 14.72
C SER A 58 14.12 1.22 13.58
N ALA A 59 13.95 1.86 12.42
CA ALA A 59 13.28 1.25 11.28
C ALA A 59 14.07 0.03 10.76
N PRO A 60 13.41 -1.06 10.38
CA PRO A 60 14.07 -2.23 9.81
C PRO A 60 14.57 -1.95 8.39
N GLY A 61 15.44 -2.82 7.91
CA GLY A 61 15.92 -2.81 6.53
C GLY A 61 17.12 -1.89 6.28
N ARG A 62 17.53 -1.83 5.02
CA ARG A 62 18.63 -1.01 4.54
C ARG A 62 18.10 0.35 4.09
N ILE A 63 18.87 1.39 4.42
CA ILE A 63 18.61 2.74 3.93
C ILE A 63 19.76 3.10 3.00
N ILE A 64 19.45 3.48 1.77
CA ILE A 64 20.41 3.93 0.78
C ILE A 64 20.32 5.45 0.70
N GLY A 65 21.45 6.11 0.81
CA GLY A 65 21.57 7.55 0.72
C GLY A 65 22.40 7.98 -0.48
N VAL A 66 22.22 9.22 -0.88
CA VAL A 66 23.04 9.86 -1.92
C VAL A 66 24.31 10.42 -1.29
N SER A 67 25.46 10.14 -1.90
CA SER A 67 26.78 10.57 -1.49
C SER A 67 27.59 10.99 -2.72
N LYS A 68 28.89 11.16 -2.55
CA LYS A 68 29.84 11.40 -3.65
C LYS A 68 30.92 10.33 -3.64
N ASP A 69 31.39 9.95 -4.83
CA ASP A 69 32.57 9.11 -4.98
C ASP A 69 33.88 9.90 -4.78
N SER A 70 35.03 9.22 -4.94
CA SER A 70 36.34 9.84 -4.82
C SER A 70 36.64 10.92 -5.87
N GLN A 71 35.87 10.95 -6.96
CA GLN A 71 36.00 11.92 -8.04
C GLN A 71 34.96 13.05 -7.96
N GLY A 72 34.10 13.04 -6.94
CA GLY A 72 33.08 14.06 -6.71
C GLY A 72 31.75 13.79 -7.44
N ASN A 73 31.59 12.69 -8.17
CA ASN A 73 30.36 12.33 -8.86
C ASN A 73 29.32 11.81 -7.84
N THR A 74 28.05 11.91 -8.22
CA THR A 74 26.95 11.34 -7.41
C THR A 74 27.08 9.83 -7.29
N ALA A 75 27.08 9.32 -6.07
CA ALA A 75 27.15 7.90 -5.76
C ALA A 75 26.12 7.51 -4.72
N LEU A 76 25.61 6.29 -4.80
CA LEU A 76 24.73 5.71 -3.80
C LEU A 76 25.54 4.91 -2.78
N ARG A 77 25.19 5.04 -1.53
CA ARG A 77 25.82 4.26 -0.44
C ARG A 77 24.84 3.88 0.64
N MET A 78 25.12 2.78 1.34
CA MET A 78 24.38 2.40 2.51
C MET A 78 24.55 3.45 3.63
N ALA A 79 23.42 3.95 4.14
CA ALA A 79 23.36 4.76 5.33
C ALA A 79 23.07 3.90 6.57
N LEU A 80 23.48 4.34 7.75
CA LEU A 80 23.24 3.64 9.03
C LEU A 80 23.75 2.17 9.03
N GLN A 81 24.95 1.97 8.56
CA GLN A 81 25.58 0.66 8.28
C GLN A 81 25.64 -0.32 9.47
N THR A 82 25.52 0.15 10.70
CA THR A 82 25.59 -0.72 11.90
C THR A 82 24.46 -1.74 12.01
N ARG A 83 23.51 -1.73 11.06
CA ARG A 83 22.39 -2.68 11.02
C ARG A 83 22.67 -3.98 10.28
N GLU A 84 23.77 -4.06 9.56
CA GLU A 84 24.16 -5.23 8.77
C GLU A 84 24.91 -6.25 9.63
N GLN A 85 24.58 -7.52 9.48
CA GLN A 85 25.19 -8.60 10.25
C GLN A 85 26.71 -8.71 10.05
N HIS A 86 27.20 -8.43 8.84
CA HIS A 86 28.62 -8.47 8.54
C HIS A 86 29.40 -7.31 9.16
N ILE A 87 28.73 -6.25 9.64
CA ILE A 87 29.35 -5.12 10.34
C ILE A 87 29.26 -5.34 11.85
N ARG A 88 28.06 -5.59 12.37
CA ARG A 88 27.80 -5.83 13.80
C ARG A 88 26.60 -6.77 13.97
N ARG A 89 26.87 -8.06 14.10
CA ARG A 89 25.86 -9.10 14.19
C ARG A 89 24.85 -8.87 15.32
N GLU A 90 25.33 -8.46 16.48
CA GLU A 90 24.52 -8.22 17.67
C GLU A 90 23.62 -6.99 17.58
N LYS A 91 23.84 -6.11 16.61
CA LYS A 91 23.06 -4.88 16.36
C LYS A 91 22.28 -4.89 15.04
N ALA A 92 22.34 -5.98 14.31
CA ALA A 92 21.59 -6.12 13.09
C ALA A 92 20.09 -6.20 13.35
N ASN A 93 19.30 -5.37 12.66
CA ASN A 93 17.85 -5.29 12.88
C ASN A 93 17.07 -6.27 12.00
N SER A 94 17.55 -6.52 10.77
CA SER A 94 16.87 -7.42 9.84
C SER A 94 17.78 -7.87 8.72
N ASN A 95 17.46 -9.03 8.13
CA ASN A 95 18.02 -9.48 6.86
C ASN A 95 17.06 -9.08 5.73
N ILE A 96 17.60 -8.62 4.60
CA ILE A 96 16.81 -8.29 3.42
C ILE A 96 16.81 -9.49 2.47
N CYS A 97 15.61 -9.91 2.07
CA CYS A 97 15.41 -10.82 0.96
C CYS A 97 15.42 -10.05 -0.36
N THR A 98 16.06 -10.60 -1.38
CA THR A 98 16.22 -9.93 -2.69
C THR A 98 15.08 -10.18 -3.66
N SER A 99 14.16 -11.09 -3.40
CA SER A 99 13.08 -11.50 -4.31
C SER A 99 12.11 -10.36 -4.66
N GLN A 100 11.93 -9.40 -3.79
CA GLN A 100 11.00 -8.27 -3.97
C GLN A 100 11.58 -7.09 -4.74
N VAL A 101 12.88 -7.09 -5.06
CA VAL A 101 13.54 -5.96 -5.75
C VAL A 101 12.92 -5.70 -7.13
N LEU A 102 12.71 -6.75 -7.94
CA LEU A 102 12.07 -6.61 -9.24
C LEU A 102 10.66 -6.01 -9.10
N LEU A 103 9.89 -6.49 -8.16
CA LEU A 103 8.52 -6.02 -7.92
C LEU A 103 8.48 -4.57 -7.41
N ALA A 104 9.44 -4.19 -6.58
CA ALA A 104 9.61 -2.80 -6.15
C ALA A 104 9.94 -1.88 -7.33
N ASN A 105 10.80 -2.32 -8.24
CA ASN A 105 11.11 -1.60 -9.47
C ASN A 105 9.89 -1.48 -10.38
N LEU A 106 9.11 -2.55 -10.56
CA LEU A 106 7.86 -2.51 -11.33
C LEU A 106 6.86 -1.49 -10.75
N ALA A 107 6.68 -1.48 -9.43
CA ALA A 107 5.81 -0.51 -8.78
C ALA A 107 6.29 0.95 -8.97
N GLY A 108 7.60 1.17 -8.87
CA GLY A 108 8.21 2.47 -9.17
C GLY A 108 8.01 2.90 -10.62
N MET A 109 8.25 2.00 -11.57
CA MET A 109 8.07 2.26 -12.99
C MET A 109 6.60 2.50 -13.37
N TYR A 110 5.66 1.84 -12.72
CA TYR A 110 4.22 2.12 -12.88
C TYR A 110 3.90 3.58 -12.54
N ALA A 111 4.42 4.07 -11.42
CA ALA A 111 4.23 5.46 -11.02
C ALA A 111 4.88 6.44 -12.01
N VAL A 112 6.07 6.14 -12.50
CA VAL A 112 6.77 6.95 -13.52
C VAL A 112 6.02 6.95 -14.85
N TYR A 113 5.56 5.79 -15.32
CA TYR A 113 4.84 5.64 -16.59
C TYR A 113 3.52 6.43 -16.61
N HIS A 114 2.71 6.31 -15.56
CA HIS A 114 1.43 7.00 -15.48
C HIS A 114 1.54 8.48 -15.08
N GLY A 115 2.58 8.82 -14.36
CA GLY A 115 2.75 10.14 -13.76
C GLY A 115 1.67 10.47 -12.72
N PRO A 116 1.77 11.59 -12.00
CA PRO A 116 0.82 11.94 -10.94
C PRO A 116 -0.62 12.08 -11.44
N GLY A 117 -0.82 12.69 -12.62
CA GLY A 117 -2.14 12.84 -13.25
C GLY A 117 -2.75 11.50 -13.67
N GLY A 118 -1.94 10.57 -14.20
CA GLY A 118 -2.38 9.24 -14.60
C GLY A 118 -2.79 8.38 -13.43
N VAL A 119 -1.99 8.33 -12.38
CA VAL A 119 -2.31 7.56 -11.15
C VAL A 119 -3.56 8.12 -10.49
N LYS A 120 -3.71 9.46 -10.45
CA LYS A 120 -4.93 10.09 -9.92
C LYS A 120 -6.18 9.70 -10.72
N ARG A 121 -6.13 9.72 -12.06
CA ARG A 121 -7.26 9.27 -12.89
C ARG A 121 -7.63 7.81 -12.63
N ILE A 122 -6.64 6.94 -12.47
CA ILE A 122 -6.86 5.52 -12.14
C ILE A 122 -7.56 5.38 -10.78
N ALA A 123 -7.04 6.02 -9.73
CA ALA A 123 -7.62 5.98 -8.40
C ALA A 123 -9.06 6.52 -8.38
N THR A 124 -9.31 7.65 -9.04
CA THR A 124 -10.65 8.24 -9.17
C THR A 124 -11.61 7.30 -9.88
N ARG A 125 -11.19 6.65 -10.95
CA ARG A 125 -12.02 5.70 -11.70
C ARG A 125 -12.39 4.47 -10.85
N ILE A 126 -11.43 3.91 -10.11
CA ILE A 126 -11.66 2.79 -9.20
C ILE A 126 -12.71 3.18 -8.14
N HIS A 127 -12.51 4.32 -7.50
CA HIS A 127 -13.46 4.82 -6.49
C HIS A 127 -14.85 5.09 -7.07
N ALA A 128 -14.93 5.65 -8.29
CA ALA A 128 -16.21 5.91 -8.96
C ALA A 128 -17.01 4.63 -9.23
N PHE A 129 -16.36 3.53 -9.63
CA PHE A 129 -17.03 2.24 -9.80
C PHE A 129 -17.57 1.68 -8.48
N ALA A 130 -16.79 1.76 -7.40
CA ALA A 130 -17.24 1.32 -6.10
C ALA A 130 -18.42 2.15 -5.58
N THR A 131 -18.38 3.47 -5.79
CA THR A 131 -19.47 4.40 -5.44
C THR A 131 -20.73 4.07 -6.23
N ALA A 132 -20.64 3.91 -7.56
CA ALA A 132 -21.78 3.55 -8.40
C ALA A 132 -22.41 2.23 -7.96
N PHE A 133 -21.60 1.21 -7.64
CA PHE A 133 -22.09 -0.04 -7.10
C PHE A 133 -22.83 0.14 -5.78
N ALA A 134 -22.27 0.89 -4.85
CA ALA A 134 -22.89 1.16 -3.56
C ALA A 134 -24.21 1.93 -3.69
N GLU A 135 -24.28 2.90 -4.59
CA GLU A 135 -25.50 3.67 -4.87
C GLU A 135 -26.61 2.81 -5.48
N VAL A 136 -26.29 1.96 -6.45
CA VAL A 136 -27.26 1.02 -7.03
C VAL A 136 -27.84 0.10 -5.94
N LYS A 137 -27.00 -0.35 -5.00
CA LYS A 137 -27.45 -1.19 -3.88
C LYS A 137 -28.29 -0.42 -2.86
N LYS A 138 -27.97 0.82 -2.57
CA LYS A 138 -28.75 1.67 -1.65
C LYS A 138 -30.12 2.08 -2.23
N ASN A 139 -30.20 2.30 -3.54
CA ASN A 139 -31.41 2.75 -4.23
C ASN A 139 -32.22 1.62 -4.85
N GLY A 140 -31.70 0.39 -4.87
CA GLY A 140 -32.40 -0.79 -5.39
C GLY A 140 -33.55 -1.22 -4.50
N ASN A 141 -34.60 -1.80 -5.12
CA ASN A 141 -35.77 -2.31 -4.42
C ASN A 141 -35.51 -3.59 -3.58
N ASP A 142 -34.26 -4.02 -3.48
CA ASP A 142 -33.89 -5.24 -2.77
C ASP A 142 -33.62 -4.92 -1.28
N SER A 143 -34.71 -4.94 -0.51
CA SER A 143 -34.72 -4.60 0.92
C SER A 143 -33.82 -5.50 1.78
N ASN A 144 -33.29 -6.59 1.20
CA ASN A 144 -32.46 -7.56 1.91
C ASN A 144 -30.95 -7.29 1.80
N LEU A 145 -30.54 -6.30 1.01
CA LEU A 145 -29.13 -5.97 0.80
C LEU A 145 -28.84 -4.58 1.37
N ASN A 146 -27.95 -4.52 2.34
CA ASN A 146 -27.59 -3.26 2.97
C ASN A 146 -26.07 -2.99 2.85
N VAL A 147 -25.70 -1.79 2.39
CA VAL A 147 -24.29 -1.33 2.41
C VAL A 147 -23.93 -0.93 3.83
N VAL A 148 -23.00 -1.65 4.44
CA VAL A 148 -22.67 -1.51 5.87
C VAL A 148 -21.94 -0.21 6.20
N HIS A 149 -21.09 0.26 5.28
CA HIS A 149 -20.24 1.44 5.50
C HIS A 149 -20.50 2.51 4.46
N ASP A 150 -20.69 3.76 4.90
CA ASP A 150 -20.87 4.90 4.01
C ASP A 150 -19.55 5.45 3.46
N GLN A 151 -18.45 5.15 4.13
CA GLN A 151 -17.11 5.60 3.74
C GLN A 151 -16.25 4.40 3.35
N PHE A 152 -15.77 4.40 2.14
CA PHE A 152 -14.90 3.36 1.57
C PHE A 152 -14.06 3.96 0.45
N PHE A 153 -13.03 3.26 0.03
CA PHE A 153 -12.29 3.60 -1.19
C PHE A 153 -12.83 2.78 -2.38
N ASP A 154 -12.67 1.46 -2.36
CA ASP A 154 -13.06 0.54 -3.43
C ASP A 154 -13.62 -0.80 -2.93
N SER A 155 -13.59 -1.02 -1.64
CA SER A 155 -14.11 -2.24 -1.02
C SER A 155 -15.41 -1.91 -0.32
N VAL A 156 -16.51 -2.49 -0.80
CA VAL A 156 -17.86 -2.29 -0.28
C VAL A 156 -18.29 -3.55 0.46
N VAL A 157 -18.73 -3.39 1.70
CA VAL A 157 -19.29 -4.49 2.49
C VAL A 157 -20.81 -4.43 2.38
N VAL A 158 -21.39 -5.53 1.95
CA VAL A 158 -22.85 -5.67 1.81
C VAL A 158 -23.36 -6.74 2.77
N ASP A 159 -24.26 -6.35 3.66
CA ASP A 159 -24.99 -7.28 4.50
C ASP A 159 -26.15 -7.87 3.68
N CYS A 160 -26.18 -9.18 3.55
CA CYS A 160 -27.19 -9.92 2.83
C CYS A 160 -28.32 -10.44 3.70
N GLY A 161 -28.34 -10.14 5.00
CA GLY A 161 -29.37 -10.53 5.96
C GLY A 161 -29.44 -12.05 6.24
N SER A 162 -28.89 -12.90 5.35
CA SER A 162 -28.84 -14.35 5.55
C SER A 162 -27.70 -15.00 4.78
N GLU A 163 -27.15 -16.09 5.34
CA GLU A 163 -26.11 -16.90 4.70
C GLU A 163 -26.58 -17.53 3.36
N LYS A 164 -27.85 -17.90 3.29
CA LYS A 164 -28.47 -18.47 2.07
C LYS A 164 -28.40 -17.46 0.92
N LEU A 165 -28.79 -16.21 1.17
CA LEU A 165 -28.77 -15.15 0.15
C LEU A 165 -27.32 -14.80 -0.24
N ALA A 166 -26.42 -14.71 0.70
CA ALA A 166 -25.01 -14.49 0.44
C ALA A 166 -24.41 -15.57 -0.48
N SER A 167 -24.71 -16.86 -0.19
CA SER A 167 -24.27 -17.99 -1.01
C SER A 167 -24.85 -17.94 -2.43
N GLN A 168 -26.13 -17.58 -2.58
CA GLN A 168 -26.76 -17.44 -3.90
C GLN A 168 -26.12 -16.32 -4.73
N ILE A 169 -25.85 -15.16 -4.10
CA ILE A 169 -25.19 -14.03 -4.78
C ILE A 169 -23.78 -14.44 -5.22
N PHE A 170 -23.03 -15.13 -4.36
CA PHE A 170 -21.69 -15.62 -4.69
C PHE A 170 -21.71 -16.59 -5.90
N GLN A 171 -22.61 -17.57 -5.88
CA GLN A 171 -22.78 -18.52 -7.01
C GLN A 171 -23.17 -17.84 -8.32
N ASN A 172 -24.02 -16.80 -8.26
CA ASN A 172 -24.43 -16.06 -9.46
C ASN A 172 -23.32 -15.14 -9.99
N ALA A 173 -22.37 -14.74 -9.16
CA ALA A 173 -21.24 -13.91 -9.58
C ALA A 173 -20.14 -14.73 -10.29
N ASP A 174 -20.09 -16.05 -10.09
CA ASP A 174 -19.13 -16.96 -10.71
C ASP A 174 -19.57 -17.44 -12.12
N ASN A 175 -20.80 -17.14 -12.55
CA ASN A 175 -21.36 -17.45 -13.89
C ASN A 175 -21.32 -16.21 -14.79
#